data_8c85e5dfe589604ed55e481b36f92b21
#
_entry.id   8c85e5dfe589604ed55e481b36f92b21
#
_cell.length_a   1.000
_cell.length_b   1.000
_cell.length_c   1.000
_cell.angle_alpha   90.00
_cell.angle_beta   90.00
_cell.angle_gamma   90.00
#
_symmetry.space_group_name_H-M   'P 1'
#
loop_
_entity.id
_entity.type
_entity.pdbx_description
1 polymer ?
#
loop_
_entity_poly.entity_id
_entity_poly.type
_entity_poly.pdbx_seq_one_letter_code
_entity_poly.pdbx_strand_id
1 'polypeptide(L)'
;VSIALIVAVVPWREIAEQAAVQRMSPFTMALDKVGIPGAGLAMDVIVLVAVLSCLNSGIYVASRIMFTLAGRGDAPRWIVQVDKRGVPSRAILIGAAIALAAVALEAFFPKDLFGFLISASGALMIFVYMPVVMAHLILRPKTPPEQLKLKTWFYPWSGYIVLAAMLAVLVAMSLQPGSRYELIASTTCLVVVVIAYFVLRKRRPA
;
A
#
# COMPACT_ATOMS: atom_id res chain seq x y z
N VAL A 1 7.43 -19.28 -1.86
CA VAL A 1 6.99 -20.70 -1.85
C VAL A 1 5.53 -20.81 -2.33
N SER A 2 4.57 -20.11 -1.70
CA SER A 2 3.13 -20.22 -2.00
C SER A 2 2.78 -19.95 -3.47
N ILE A 3 3.31 -18.88 -4.06
CA ILE A 3 3.07 -18.51 -5.46
C ILE A 3 3.62 -19.60 -6.41
N ALA A 4 4.82 -20.12 -6.13
CA ALA A 4 5.42 -21.17 -6.93
C ALA A 4 4.60 -22.45 -6.91
N LEU A 5 4.03 -22.81 -5.75
CA LEU A 5 3.15 -23.98 -5.63
C LEU A 5 1.84 -23.80 -6.42
N ILE A 6 1.23 -22.61 -6.36
CA ILE A 6 -0.01 -22.32 -7.12
C ILE A 6 0.26 -22.43 -8.62
N VAL A 7 1.33 -21.81 -9.13
CA VAL A 7 1.67 -21.85 -10.57
C VAL A 7 2.08 -23.25 -11.02
N ALA A 8 2.62 -24.08 -10.12
CA ALA A 8 2.93 -25.49 -10.42
C ALA A 8 1.66 -26.37 -10.57
N VAL A 9 0.58 -26.05 -9.84
CA VAL A 9 -0.69 -26.81 -9.85
C VAL A 9 -1.65 -26.27 -10.92
N VAL A 10 -1.69 -24.95 -11.10
CA VAL A 10 -2.62 -24.27 -12.04
C VAL A 10 -1.81 -23.46 -13.04
N PRO A 11 -1.98 -23.67 -14.36
CA PRO A 11 -1.34 -22.85 -15.37
C PRO A 11 -1.70 -21.37 -15.18
N TRP A 12 -0.72 -20.47 -15.25
CA TRP A 12 -0.91 -19.04 -15.00
C TRP A 12 -1.97 -18.39 -15.90
N ARG A 13 -2.17 -18.92 -17.12
CA ARG A 13 -3.21 -18.42 -18.06
C ARG A 13 -4.62 -18.71 -17.53
N GLU A 14 -4.87 -19.87 -16.98
CA GLU A 14 -6.15 -20.22 -16.36
C GLU A 14 -6.41 -19.35 -15.13
N ILE A 15 -5.37 -19.08 -14.33
CA ILE A 15 -5.48 -18.17 -13.17
C ILE A 15 -5.88 -16.77 -13.63
N ALA A 16 -5.26 -16.25 -14.69
CA ALA A 16 -5.55 -14.92 -15.20
C ALA A 16 -6.98 -14.80 -15.77
N GLU A 17 -7.42 -15.80 -16.53
CA GLU A 17 -8.76 -15.83 -17.13
C GLU A 17 -9.86 -15.99 -16.09
N GLN A 18 -9.71 -16.94 -15.17
CA GLN A 18 -10.74 -17.23 -14.16
C GLN A 18 -10.77 -16.15 -13.05
N ALA A 19 -9.64 -15.57 -12.67
CA ALA A 19 -9.61 -14.44 -11.74
C ALA A 19 -10.37 -13.23 -12.30
N ALA A 20 -10.30 -13.00 -13.63
CA ALA A 20 -11.03 -11.94 -14.29
C ALA A 20 -12.55 -12.20 -14.38
N VAL A 21 -12.96 -13.48 -14.58
CA VAL A 21 -14.36 -13.86 -14.82
C VAL A 21 -15.07 -14.24 -13.52
N GLN A 22 -14.47 -15.07 -12.67
CA GLN A 22 -15.14 -15.69 -11.52
C GLN A 22 -14.79 -15.02 -10.19
N ARG A 23 -13.84 -14.08 -10.15
CA ARG A 23 -13.36 -13.42 -8.91
C ARG A 23 -12.92 -14.40 -7.81
N MET A 24 -12.58 -15.64 -8.19
CA MET A 24 -12.09 -16.65 -7.25
C MET A 24 -10.64 -16.40 -6.86
N SER A 25 -10.31 -16.71 -5.61
CA SER A 25 -8.93 -16.67 -5.15
C SER A 25 -8.09 -17.72 -5.87
N PRO A 26 -6.86 -17.40 -6.33
CA PRO A 26 -5.94 -18.39 -6.90
C PRO A 26 -5.67 -19.59 -5.96
N PHE A 27 -5.74 -19.36 -4.66
CA PHE A 27 -5.59 -20.42 -3.65
C PHE A 27 -6.77 -21.38 -3.65
N THR A 28 -8.00 -20.88 -3.74
CA THR A 28 -9.22 -21.69 -3.82
C THR A 28 -9.19 -22.54 -5.08
N MET A 29 -8.83 -21.95 -6.23
CA MET A 29 -8.70 -22.66 -7.51
C MET A 29 -7.67 -23.79 -7.45
N ALA A 30 -6.52 -23.58 -6.81
CA ALA A 30 -5.49 -24.61 -6.68
C ALA A 30 -5.98 -25.77 -5.82
N LEU A 31 -6.72 -25.51 -4.75
CA LEU A 31 -7.26 -26.54 -3.86
C LEU A 31 -8.40 -27.32 -4.50
N ASP A 32 -9.28 -26.68 -5.26
CA ASP A 32 -10.34 -27.35 -6.01
C ASP A 32 -9.77 -28.31 -7.06
N LYS A 33 -8.66 -27.93 -7.72
CA LYS A 33 -7.96 -28.84 -8.66
C LYS A 33 -7.33 -30.07 -7.99
N VAL A 34 -6.90 -29.93 -6.74
CA VAL A 34 -6.38 -31.07 -5.95
C VAL A 34 -7.50 -32.04 -5.56
N GLY A 35 -8.77 -31.62 -5.65
CA GLY A 35 -9.93 -32.50 -5.47
C GLY A 35 -10.24 -32.87 -4.02
N ILE A 36 -9.81 -32.01 -3.04
CA ILE A 36 -10.12 -32.24 -1.63
C ILE A 36 -11.51 -31.65 -1.33
N PRO A 37 -12.52 -32.46 -0.96
CA PRO A 37 -13.86 -31.94 -0.69
C PRO A 37 -13.87 -30.89 0.42
N GLY A 38 -14.48 -29.73 0.16
CA GLY A 38 -14.60 -28.64 1.15
C GLY A 38 -13.34 -27.79 1.35
N ALA A 39 -12.21 -28.11 0.72
CA ALA A 39 -10.98 -27.34 0.85
C ALA A 39 -11.11 -25.93 0.29
N GLY A 40 -11.85 -25.75 -0.81
CA GLY A 40 -12.15 -24.43 -1.38
C GLY A 40 -12.87 -23.53 -0.39
N LEU A 41 -13.96 -24.01 0.23
CA LEU A 41 -14.72 -23.27 1.24
C LEU A 41 -13.86 -22.92 2.47
N ALA A 42 -13.06 -23.86 2.96
CA ALA A 42 -12.15 -23.62 4.07
C ALA A 42 -11.13 -22.52 3.72
N MET A 43 -10.60 -22.52 2.49
CA MET A 43 -9.67 -21.51 2.03
C MET A 43 -10.33 -20.14 1.91
N ASP A 44 -11.55 -20.06 1.41
CA ASP A 44 -12.29 -18.79 1.32
C ASP A 44 -12.50 -18.16 2.70
N VAL A 45 -12.81 -18.96 3.73
CA VAL A 45 -12.90 -18.49 5.11
C VAL A 45 -11.54 -17.98 5.61
N ILE A 46 -10.45 -18.71 5.34
CA ILE A 46 -9.10 -18.29 5.72
C ILE A 46 -8.73 -16.96 5.04
N VAL A 47 -8.97 -16.85 3.74
CA VAL A 47 -8.72 -15.62 2.97
C VAL A 47 -9.55 -14.47 3.52
N LEU A 48 -10.84 -14.68 3.83
CA LEU A 48 -11.69 -13.66 4.42
C LEU A 48 -11.13 -13.14 5.75
N VAL A 49 -10.76 -14.05 6.66
CA VAL A 49 -10.16 -13.69 7.95
C VAL A 49 -8.84 -12.94 7.76
N ALA A 50 -8.00 -13.38 6.84
CA ALA A 50 -6.73 -12.71 6.53
C ALA A 50 -6.94 -11.29 6.00
N VAL A 51 -7.88 -11.09 5.07
CA VAL A 51 -8.21 -9.77 4.51
C VAL A 51 -8.77 -8.85 5.59
N LEU A 52 -9.68 -9.32 6.44
CA LEU A 52 -10.21 -8.55 7.56
C LEU A 52 -9.10 -8.15 8.56
N SER A 53 -8.16 -9.04 8.83
CA SER A 53 -7.00 -8.76 9.67
C SER A 53 -6.10 -7.69 9.05
N CYS A 54 -5.83 -7.76 7.75
CA CYS A 54 -5.08 -6.75 7.01
C CYS A 54 -5.79 -5.39 7.03
N LEU A 55 -7.11 -5.37 6.82
CA LEU A 55 -7.92 -4.16 6.88
C LEU A 55 -7.84 -3.50 8.26
N ASN A 56 -8.01 -4.29 9.32
CA ASN A 56 -7.90 -3.79 10.69
C ASN A 56 -6.51 -3.19 10.97
N SER A 57 -5.45 -3.89 10.56
CA SER A 57 -4.07 -3.40 10.70
C SER A 57 -3.84 -2.12 9.90
N GLY A 58 -4.37 -2.03 8.68
CA GLY A 58 -4.29 -0.85 7.84
C GLY A 58 -4.96 0.37 8.46
N ILE A 59 -6.17 0.22 8.99
CA ILE A 59 -6.90 1.29 9.70
C ILE A 59 -6.13 1.72 10.96
N TYR A 60 -5.59 0.77 11.70
CA TYR A 60 -4.78 1.06 12.89
C TYR A 60 -3.55 1.90 12.54
N VAL A 61 -2.75 1.49 11.56
CA VAL A 61 -1.55 2.21 11.13
C VAL A 61 -1.91 3.59 10.60
N ALA A 62 -2.91 3.70 9.71
CA ALA A 62 -3.35 4.96 9.15
C ALA A 62 -3.82 5.94 10.24
N SER A 63 -4.61 5.48 11.22
CA SER A 63 -5.08 6.30 12.32
C SER A 63 -3.94 6.84 13.19
N ARG A 64 -2.91 6.03 13.44
CA ARG A 64 -1.72 6.44 14.20
C ARG A 64 -0.87 7.48 13.44
N ILE A 65 -0.69 7.28 12.15
CA ILE A 65 0.03 8.24 11.30
C ILE A 65 -0.74 9.57 11.27
N MET A 66 -2.04 9.56 11.04
CA MET A 66 -2.89 10.77 11.04
C MET A 66 -2.83 11.50 12.39
N PHE A 67 -2.92 10.76 13.49
CA PHE A 67 -2.78 11.32 14.83
C PHE A 67 -1.42 12.01 15.05
N THR A 68 -0.33 11.35 14.63
CA THR A 68 1.04 11.89 14.75
C THR A 68 1.23 13.14 13.91
N LEU A 69 0.74 13.13 12.65
CA LEU A 69 0.80 14.30 11.76
C LEU A 69 0.00 15.48 12.33
N ALA A 70 -1.19 15.24 12.85
CA ALA A 70 -2.01 16.25 13.47
C ALA A 70 -1.36 16.82 14.76
N GLY A 71 -0.69 15.97 15.55
CA GLY A 71 0.08 16.39 16.72
C GLY A 71 1.27 17.29 16.36
N ARG A 72 1.90 17.05 15.22
CA ARG A 72 2.98 17.92 14.67
C ARG A 72 2.45 19.19 13.99
N GLY A 73 1.13 19.31 13.80
CA GLY A 73 0.51 20.43 13.09
C GLY A 73 0.53 20.27 11.56
N ASP A 74 0.87 19.09 11.04
CA ASP A 74 0.88 18.77 9.60
C ASP A 74 -0.50 18.31 9.10
N ALA A 75 -1.45 18.12 10.02
CA ALA A 75 -2.86 17.83 9.75
C ALA A 75 -3.78 18.64 10.68
N PRO A 76 -5.08 18.75 10.40
CA PRO A 76 -6.02 19.51 11.22
C PRO A 76 -6.04 19.03 12.67
N ARG A 77 -5.90 19.96 13.61
CA ARG A 77 -5.80 19.68 15.07
C ARG A 77 -7.01 18.93 15.66
N TRP A 78 -8.19 19.00 15.03
CA TRP A 78 -9.38 18.29 15.51
C TRP A 78 -9.22 16.77 15.44
N ILE A 79 -8.26 16.24 14.68
CA ILE A 79 -7.95 14.82 14.58
C ILE A 79 -7.22 14.30 15.83
N VAL A 80 -6.49 15.17 16.56
CA VAL A 80 -5.73 14.81 17.78
C VAL A 80 -6.63 14.46 18.96
N GLN A 81 -7.92 14.77 18.88
CA GLN A 81 -8.82 14.50 19.99
C GLN A 81 -8.97 12.99 20.19
N VAL A 82 -8.58 12.55 21.38
CA VAL A 82 -8.74 11.17 21.83
C VAL A 82 -10.02 11.02 22.65
N ASP A 83 -10.62 9.85 22.58
CA ASP A 83 -11.75 9.49 23.41
C ASP A 83 -11.31 9.23 24.87
N LYS A 84 -12.26 9.08 25.81
CA LYS A 84 -12.02 8.75 27.23
C LYS A 84 -11.09 7.53 27.44
N ARG A 85 -10.99 6.67 26.43
CA ARG A 85 -10.11 5.49 26.41
C ARG A 85 -8.72 5.74 25.80
N GLY A 86 -8.36 6.98 25.42
CA GLY A 86 -7.10 7.31 24.79
C GLY A 86 -7.00 6.89 23.32
N VAL A 87 -8.15 6.56 22.68
CA VAL A 87 -8.20 6.09 21.29
C VAL A 87 -8.47 7.29 20.36
N PRO A 88 -7.73 7.43 19.23
CA PRO A 88 -7.95 8.48 18.24
C PRO A 88 -9.15 8.16 17.34
N SER A 89 -10.35 8.14 17.93
CA SER A 89 -11.61 7.69 17.28
C SER A 89 -11.91 8.45 15.99
N ARG A 90 -11.59 9.75 15.94
CA ARG A 90 -11.81 10.56 14.73
C ARG A 90 -10.93 10.14 13.56
N ALA A 91 -9.66 9.82 13.84
CA ALA A 91 -8.74 9.32 12.79
C ALA A 91 -9.19 7.96 12.27
N ILE A 92 -9.69 7.09 13.16
CA ILE A 92 -10.25 5.78 12.78
C ILE A 92 -11.50 5.96 11.92
N LEU A 93 -12.43 6.83 12.31
CA LEU A 93 -13.65 7.10 11.56
C LEU A 93 -13.38 7.66 10.17
N ILE A 94 -12.37 8.53 10.02
CA ILE A 94 -11.96 9.03 8.70
C ILE A 94 -11.46 7.87 7.83
N GLY A 95 -10.57 7.02 8.36
CA GLY A 95 -10.07 5.86 7.65
C GLY A 95 -11.19 4.90 7.23
N ALA A 96 -12.12 4.63 8.15
CA ALA A 96 -13.30 3.80 7.87
C ALA A 96 -14.24 4.42 6.83
N ALA A 97 -14.46 5.74 6.90
CA ALA A 97 -15.28 6.45 5.92
C ALA A 97 -14.68 6.40 4.51
N ILE A 98 -13.35 6.55 4.39
CA ILE A 98 -12.64 6.41 3.11
C ILE A 98 -12.78 4.98 2.57
N ALA A 99 -12.61 3.98 3.43
CA ALA A 99 -12.78 2.58 3.03
C ALA A 99 -14.21 2.27 2.58
N LEU A 100 -15.22 2.76 3.29
CA LEU A 100 -16.63 2.61 2.90
C LEU A 100 -16.95 3.36 1.59
N ALA A 101 -16.37 4.54 1.39
CA ALA A 101 -16.51 5.26 0.13
C ALA A 101 -15.91 4.47 -1.05
N ALA A 102 -14.75 3.82 -0.86
CA ALA A 102 -14.16 2.95 -1.88
C ALA A 102 -15.07 1.76 -2.21
N VAL A 103 -15.67 1.11 -1.20
CA VAL A 103 -16.64 0.02 -1.40
C VAL A 103 -17.90 0.52 -2.13
N ALA A 104 -18.41 1.70 -1.76
CA ALA A 104 -19.56 2.29 -2.45
C ALA A 104 -19.25 2.61 -3.92
N LEU A 105 -18.06 3.13 -4.21
CA LEU A 105 -17.61 3.38 -5.58
C LEU A 105 -17.48 2.09 -6.41
N GLU A 106 -17.09 0.97 -5.81
CA GLU A 106 -17.05 -0.32 -6.49
C GLU A 106 -18.42 -0.79 -6.95
N ALA A 107 -19.49 -0.43 -6.25
CA ALA A 107 -20.86 -0.74 -6.68
C ALA A 107 -21.23 -0.05 -8.00
N PHE A 108 -20.63 1.12 -8.28
CA PHE A 108 -20.85 1.87 -9.53
C PHE A 108 -19.85 1.48 -10.63
N PHE A 109 -18.63 1.03 -10.28
CA PHE A 109 -17.54 0.69 -11.21
C PHE A 109 -16.97 -0.71 -10.93
N PRO A 110 -17.76 -1.78 -11.09
CA PRO A 110 -17.43 -3.11 -10.55
C PRO A 110 -16.28 -3.84 -11.25
N LYS A 111 -15.82 -3.41 -12.42
CA LYS A 111 -14.87 -4.20 -13.22
C LYS A 111 -13.41 -3.84 -13.02
N ASP A 112 -13.11 -2.58 -12.68
CA ASP A 112 -11.73 -2.07 -12.77
C ASP A 112 -11.22 -1.43 -11.47
N LEU A 113 -12.11 -1.08 -10.51
CA LEU A 113 -11.73 -0.29 -9.35
C LEU A 113 -10.77 -1.03 -8.41
N PHE A 114 -10.99 -2.31 -8.16
CA PHE A 114 -10.14 -3.10 -7.26
C PHE A 114 -8.70 -3.24 -7.80
N GLY A 115 -8.56 -3.62 -9.09
CA GLY A 115 -7.27 -3.71 -9.76
C GLY A 115 -6.56 -2.34 -9.79
N PHE A 116 -7.30 -1.29 -10.12
CA PHE A 116 -6.79 0.08 -10.11
C PHE A 116 -6.28 0.51 -8.73
N LEU A 117 -7.04 0.27 -7.65
CA LEU A 117 -6.64 0.63 -6.28
C LEU A 117 -5.39 -0.13 -5.83
N ILE A 118 -5.27 -1.43 -6.16
CA ILE A 118 -4.08 -2.21 -5.84
C ILE A 118 -2.85 -1.66 -6.57
N SER A 119 -2.94 -1.46 -7.87
CA SER A 119 -1.81 -0.98 -8.66
C SER A 119 -1.41 0.46 -8.31
N ALA A 120 -2.40 1.33 -8.06
CA ALA A 120 -2.15 2.69 -7.59
C ALA A 120 -1.47 2.70 -6.21
N SER A 121 -1.85 1.79 -5.30
CA SER A 121 -1.19 1.66 -3.99
C SER A 121 0.26 1.20 -4.13
N GLY A 122 0.56 0.31 -5.08
CA GLY A 122 1.92 -0.12 -5.39
C GLY A 122 2.82 1.03 -5.85
N ALA A 123 2.35 1.88 -6.76
CA ALA A 123 3.10 3.05 -7.21
C ALA A 123 3.31 4.08 -6.09
N LEU A 124 2.30 4.30 -5.22
CA LEU A 124 2.44 5.16 -4.04
C LEU A 124 3.54 4.68 -3.08
N MET A 125 3.66 3.37 -2.89
CA MET A 125 4.75 2.80 -2.06
C MET A 125 6.12 3.14 -2.62
N ILE A 126 6.31 3.11 -3.93
CA ILE A 126 7.58 3.51 -4.55
C ILE A 126 7.90 4.98 -4.23
N PHE A 127 6.93 5.88 -4.35
CA PHE A 127 7.10 7.30 -4.01
C PHE A 127 7.41 7.53 -2.53
N VAL A 128 6.90 6.70 -1.63
CA VAL A 128 7.19 6.77 -0.18
C VAL A 128 8.60 6.25 0.14
N TYR A 129 9.00 5.13 -0.46
CA TYR A 129 10.30 4.53 -0.17
C TYR A 129 11.47 5.22 -0.86
N MET A 130 11.27 5.86 -2.00
CA MET A 130 12.34 6.58 -2.71
C MET A 130 13.01 7.65 -1.84
N PRO A 131 12.30 8.57 -1.17
CA PRO A 131 12.92 9.53 -0.24
C PRO A 131 13.62 8.85 0.95
N VAL A 132 13.13 7.71 1.42
CA VAL A 132 13.77 6.95 2.50
C VAL A 132 15.14 6.43 2.07
N VAL A 133 15.24 5.85 0.86
CA VAL A 133 16.52 5.39 0.31
C VAL A 133 17.46 6.57 0.05
N MET A 134 16.95 7.69 -0.47
CA MET A 134 17.73 8.91 -0.65
C MET A 134 18.24 9.45 0.69
N ALA A 135 17.40 9.52 1.70
CA ALA A 135 17.79 9.94 3.04
C ALA A 135 18.88 9.03 3.64
N HIS A 136 18.76 7.71 3.43
CA HIS A 136 19.79 6.76 3.84
C HIS A 136 21.14 7.03 3.16
N LEU A 137 21.14 7.28 1.86
CA LEU A 137 22.38 7.59 1.11
C LEU A 137 23.02 8.91 1.56
N ILE A 138 22.21 9.93 1.90
CA ILE A 138 22.71 11.25 2.30
C ILE A 138 23.15 11.28 3.76
N LEU A 139 22.42 10.62 4.65
CA LEU A 139 22.67 10.70 6.10
C LEU A 139 23.78 9.75 6.56
N ARG A 140 23.93 8.61 5.92
CA ARG A 140 24.92 7.62 6.34
C ARG A 140 26.37 8.13 6.33
N PRO A 141 26.87 8.88 5.32
CA PRO A 141 28.21 9.44 5.37
C PRO A 141 28.43 10.47 6.48
N LYS A 142 27.30 11.09 6.94
CA LYS A 142 27.32 12.11 8.00
C LYS A 142 27.23 11.51 9.41
N THR A 143 26.94 10.23 9.51
CA THR A 143 26.77 9.53 10.81
C THR A 143 28.09 8.90 11.23
N PRO A 144 28.62 9.17 12.45
CA PRO A 144 29.83 8.58 12.97
C PRO A 144 29.73 7.04 12.99
N PRO A 145 30.82 6.31 12.68
CA PRO A 145 30.83 4.84 12.64
C PRO A 145 30.40 4.17 13.95
N GLU A 146 30.62 4.83 15.06
CA GLU A 146 30.28 4.35 16.43
C GLU A 146 28.77 4.32 16.68
N GLN A 147 28.00 5.16 15.99
CA GLN A 147 26.55 5.22 16.11
C GLN A 147 25.83 4.27 15.13
N LEU A 148 26.55 3.67 14.20
CA LEU A 148 25.99 2.74 13.23
C LEU A 148 25.85 1.34 13.82
N LYS A 149 24.68 1.04 14.42
CA LYS A 149 24.36 -0.28 14.97
C LYS A 149 24.24 -1.36 13.89
N LEU A 150 23.82 -1.00 12.67
CA LEU A 150 23.66 -1.90 11.53
C LEU A 150 24.47 -1.38 10.35
N LYS A 151 25.31 -2.24 9.77
CA LYS A 151 26.09 -1.94 8.58
C LYS A 151 25.43 -2.61 7.37
N THR A 152 24.99 -1.82 6.40
CA THR A 152 24.45 -2.33 5.14
C THR A 152 25.59 -2.86 4.29
N TRP A 153 25.44 -4.11 3.81
CA TRP A 153 26.39 -4.71 2.90
C TRP A 153 26.37 -3.96 1.55
N PHE A 154 27.54 -3.85 0.91
CA PHE A 154 27.68 -3.16 -0.37
C PHE A 154 27.23 -1.68 -0.41
N TYR A 155 27.28 -0.98 0.73
CA TYR A 155 27.07 0.47 0.69
C TYR A 155 28.24 1.17 -0.07
N PRO A 156 28.00 2.19 -0.93
CA PRO A 156 26.72 2.82 -1.27
C PRO A 156 25.95 2.17 -2.44
N TRP A 157 26.55 1.18 -3.11
CA TRP A 157 26.04 0.59 -4.33
C TRP A 157 24.63 0.01 -4.19
N SER A 158 24.34 -0.66 -3.08
CA SER A 158 23.01 -1.21 -2.80
C SER A 158 21.92 -0.13 -2.84
N GLY A 159 22.19 1.07 -2.33
CA GLY A 159 21.25 2.19 -2.37
C GLY A 159 21.01 2.71 -3.79
N TYR A 160 22.05 2.86 -4.59
CA TYR A 160 21.92 3.29 -6.00
C TYR A 160 21.20 2.25 -6.86
N ILE A 161 21.48 0.96 -6.66
CA ILE A 161 20.77 -0.13 -7.37
C ILE A 161 19.27 -0.10 -7.05
N VAL A 162 18.91 0.05 -5.77
CA VAL A 162 17.50 0.13 -5.36
C VAL A 162 16.82 1.35 -5.97
N LEU A 163 17.46 2.53 -5.94
CA LEU A 163 16.92 3.73 -6.60
C LEU A 163 16.74 3.54 -8.10
N ALA A 164 17.75 2.97 -8.78
CA ALA A 164 17.67 2.69 -10.21
C ALA A 164 16.54 1.70 -10.53
N ALA A 165 16.38 0.64 -9.72
CA ALA A 165 15.29 -0.31 -9.87
C ALA A 165 13.91 0.35 -9.66
N MET A 166 13.75 1.20 -8.65
CA MET A 166 12.49 1.96 -8.41
C MET A 166 12.17 2.87 -9.59
N LEU A 167 13.16 3.60 -10.12
CA LEU A 167 12.99 4.44 -11.31
C LEU A 167 12.63 3.61 -12.55
N ALA A 168 13.30 2.47 -12.74
CA ALA A 168 13.01 1.57 -13.85
C ALA A 168 11.57 1.04 -13.81
N VAL A 169 11.04 0.72 -12.62
CA VAL A 169 9.64 0.31 -12.46
C VAL A 169 8.68 1.45 -12.83
N LEU A 170 8.92 2.68 -12.36
CA LEU A 170 8.09 3.84 -12.73
C LEU A 170 8.13 4.12 -14.24
N VAL A 171 9.30 4.01 -14.87
CA VAL A 171 9.44 4.14 -16.32
C VAL A 171 8.68 3.02 -17.04
N ALA A 172 8.82 1.77 -16.61
CA ALA A 172 8.08 0.64 -17.18
C ALA A 172 6.55 0.85 -17.07
N MET A 173 6.04 1.31 -15.93
CA MET A 173 4.62 1.67 -15.77
C MET A 173 4.19 2.78 -16.71
N SER A 174 5.06 3.76 -16.99
CA SER A 174 4.74 4.86 -17.93
C SER A 174 4.68 4.40 -19.39
N LEU A 175 5.42 3.37 -19.73
CA LEU A 175 5.46 2.81 -21.09
C LEU A 175 4.31 1.85 -21.37
N GLN A 176 3.74 1.19 -20.35
CA GLN A 176 2.63 0.29 -20.48
C GLN A 176 1.28 1.04 -20.50
N PRO A 177 0.47 0.95 -21.57
CA PRO A 177 -0.80 1.69 -21.68
C PRO A 177 -1.78 1.38 -20.53
N GLY A 178 -1.83 0.14 -20.04
CA GLY A 178 -2.69 -0.28 -18.94
C GLY A 178 -2.33 0.36 -17.60
N SER A 179 -1.05 0.52 -17.31
CA SER A 179 -0.55 1.03 -16.01
C SER A 179 -0.38 2.55 -15.95
N ARG A 180 -0.55 3.25 -17.08
CA ARG A 180 -0.42 4.73 -17.13
C ARG A 180 -1.42 5.44 -16.23
N TYR A 181 -2.69 5.00 -16.25
CA TYR A 181 -3.75 5.61 -15.42
C TYR A 181 -3.46 5.46 -13.93
N GLU A 182 -2.91 4.33 -13.51
CA GLU A 182 -2.53 4.03 -12.15
C GLU A 182 -1.36 4.91 -11.69
N LEU A 183 -0.35 5.10 -12.56
CA LEU A 183 0.77 5.99 -12.31
C LEU A 183 0.31 7.46 -12.22
N ILE A 184 -0.58 7.91 -13.12
CA ILE A 184 -1.15 9.26 -13.09
C ILE A 184 -1.92 9.48 -11.79
N ALA A 185 -2.77 8.53 -11.39
CA ALA A 185 -3.54 8.62 -10.15
C ALA A 185 -2.64 8.71 -8.92
N SER A 186 -1.60 7.87 -8.85
CA SER A 186 -0.65 7.86 -7.74
C SER A 186 0.17 9.14 -7.69
N THR A 187 0.60 9.65 -8.85
CA THR A 187 1.32 10.93 -8.95
C THR A 187 0.41 12.09 -8.56
N THR A 188 -0.85 12.08 -9.00
CA THR A 188 -1.83 13.10 -8.61
C THR A 188 -2.07 13.09 -7.10
N CYS A 189 -2.22 11.91 -6.50
CA CYS A 189 -2.35 11.76 -5.05
C CYS A 189 -1.12 12.34 -4.32
N LEU A 190 0.08 12.03 -4.79
CA LEU A 190 1.33 12.59 -4.22
C LEU A 190 1.34 14.13 -4.32
N VAL A 191 1.02 14.67 -5.49
CA VAL A 191 0.98 16.13 -5.71
C VAL A 191 -0.04 16.80 -4.79
N VAL A 192 -1.24 16.21 -4.64
CA VAL A 192 -2.27 16.73 -3.73
C VAL A 192 -1.77 16.75 -2.29
N VAL A 193 -1.13 15.68 -1.83
CA VAL A 193 -0.57 15.60 -0.48
C VAL A 193 0.53 16.66 -0.27
N VAL A 194 1.43 16.82 -1.24
CA VAL A 194 2.51 17.82 -1.19
C VAL A 194 1.94 19.23 -1.15
N ILE A 195 0.96 19.54 -2.00
CA ILE A 195 0.28 20.85 -2.00
C ILE A 195 -0.42 21.09 -0.66
N ALA A 196 -1.17 20.10 -0.16
CA ALA A 196 -1.84 20.18 1.14
C ALA A 196 -0.84 20.49 2.27
N TYR A 197 0.32 19.82 2.25
CA TYR A 197 1.39 20.07 3.21
C TYR A 197 1.87 21.53 3.17
N PHE A 198 2.18 22.07 1.98
CA PHE A 198 2.64 23.45 1.84
C PHE A 198 1.58 24.48 2.26
N VAL A 199 0.31 24.23 1.92
CA VAL A 199 -0.82 25.09 2.31
C VAL A 199 -1.00 25.11 3.83
N LEU A 200 -0.96 23.93 4.46
CA LEU A 200 -1.09 23.83 5.92
C LEU A 200 0.11 24.42 6.64
N ARG A 201 1.32 24.21 6.13
CA ARG A 201 2.54 24.79 6.69
C ARG A 201 2.54 26.32 6.67
N LYS A 202 2.01 26.93 5.60
CA LYS A 202 1.91 28.39 5.46
C LYS A 202 0.93 29.01 6.47
N ARG A 203 0.00 28.23 7.03
CA ARG A 203 -0.98 28.65 8.02
C ARG A 203 -0.52 28.47 9.47
N ARG A 204 0.73 28.01 9.71
CA ARG A 204 1.28 27.93 11.06
C ARG A 204 1.60 29.35 11.54
N PRO A 205 0.95 29.88 12.60
CA PRO A 205 1.48 31.03 13.30
C PRO A 205 2.83 30.62 13.91
N ALA A 206 3.82 31.49 13.82
CA ALA A 206 5.13 31.36 14.43
C ALA A 206 5.02 31.16 15.95
#